data_fda0e92574613827149c5f0a082387ca
#
_entry.id   fda0e92574613827149c5f0a082387ca
#
_cell.length_a   1.000
_cell.length_b   1.000
_cell.length_c   1.000
_cell.angle_alpha   90.00
_cell.angle_beta   90.00
_cell.angle_gamma   90.00
#
_symmetry.space_group_name_H-M   'P 1'
#
loop_
_entity.id
_entity.type
_entity.pdbx_description
1 polymer ?
#
loop_
_entity_poly.entity_id
_entity_poly.type
_entity_poly.pdbx_seq_one_letter_code
_entity_poly.pdbx_strand_id
1 'polypeptide(L)'
;RGLGSDAHPQGAQCPHIPPALLLPPDAEKTPGYWNKGARRSLESALALQPTAQRAKNIILFMGDGMGLPTMSAARIYKGQLAGGSGEESVLAMETFPHIALAKVSGQYWGVALLPLSESPLTPLCFQTYTIDRQVPDSAGTGTAYLCGVKANAKMLGLSGAAVYGKCRTTFGNEVDSILHRARLAGKSVGIVTTTRVQHASPGAAYAHSVSRSWYADANMPKEALRDGCKDIAYQLVHNTDINVILGGGRMYMTPKWSPDPEYPEDPAQNGTRKDGVDLIAKWLSAKQGARYVWDKKGLDAVEDDSVSHLMG
;
A
#
# COMPACT_ATOMS: atom_id res chain seq x y z
N ARG A 1 -41.81 -0.07 27.77
CA ARG A 1 -41.44 1.19 27.09
C ARG A 1 -40.49 0.83 26.00
N GLY A 2 -40.88 1.12 24.74
CA GLY A 2 -40.43 0.49 23.51
C GLY A 2 -38.96 0.57 23.22
N LEU A 3 -38.43 -0.57 22.75
CA LEU A 3 -37.17 -0.69 22.09
C LEU A 3 -37.38 -0.30 20.62
N GLY A 4 -36.69 0.75 20.18
CA GLY A 4 -36.64 1.16 18.79
C GLY A 4 -35.99 0.09 17.94
N SER A 5 -36.62 -0.28 16.84
CA SER A 5 -36.11 -1.18 15.83
C SER A 5 -35.02 -0.47 15.05
N ASP A 6 -33.78 -0.89 15.21
CA ASP A 6 -32.66 -0.50 14.33
C ASP A 6 -32.94 -0.99 12.90
N ALA A 7 -33.13 -0.07 11.98
CA ALA A 7 -33.25 -0.35 10.56
C ALA A 7 -31.87 -0.82 10.05
N HIS A 8 -31.73 -2.11 9.79
CA HIS A 8 -30.61 -2.63 9.02
C HIS A 8 -30.56 -1.93 7.64
N PRO A 9 -29.41 -1.46 7.18
CA PRO A 9 -29.27 -1.01 5.80
C PRO A 9 -29.65 -2.18 4.88
N GLN A 10 -30.61 -1.96 4.01
CA GLN A 10 -31.05 -2.94 3.01
C GLN A 10 -29.80 -3.34 2.20
N GLY A 11 -29.42 -4.62 2.32
CA GLY A 11 -28.31 -5.19 1.56
C GLY A 11 -28.53 -4.92 0.08
N ALA A 12 -27.49 -4.42 -0.60
CA ALA A 12 -27.48 -4.27 -2.04
C ALA A 12 -27.84 -5.63 -2.65
N GLN A 13 -29.02 -5.71 -3.27
CA GLN A 13 -29.44 -6.91 -4.00
C GLN A 13 -28.44 -7.09 -5.15
N CYS A 14 -27.77 -8.23 -5.19
CA CYS A 14 -27.00 -8.61 -6.37
C CYS A 14 -27.91 -8.52 -7.58
N PRO A 15 -27.47 -7.90 -8.67
CA PRO A 15 -28.25 -7.85 -9.91
C PRO A 15 -28.61 -9.27 -10.34
N HIS A 16 -29.90 -9.51 -10.58
CA HIS A 16 -30.39 -10.80 -11.02
C HIS A 16 -29.86 -11.07 -12.44
N ILE A 17 -28.89 -11.97 -12.56
CA ILE A 17 -28.32 -12.36 -13.86
C ILE A 17 -29.35 -13.27 -14.55
N PRO A 18 -29.86 -12.90 -15.72
CA PRO A 18 -30.80 -13.75 -16.45
C PRO A 18 -30.16 -15.11 -16.76
N PRO A 19 -30.88 -16.23 -16.68
CA PRO A 19 -30.35 -17.57 -16.93
C PRO A 19 -29.69 -17.73 -18.32
N ALA A 20 -30.10 -16.94 -19.32
CA ALA A 20 -29.52 -16.96 -20.67
C ALA A 20 -28.05 -16.46 -20.70
N LEU A 21 -27.58 -15.69 -19.72
CA LEU A 21 -26.20 -15.24 -19.62
C LEU A 21 -25.28 -16.29 -18.98
N LEU A 22 -25.82 -17.37 -18.45
CA LEU A 22 -25.06 -18.45 -17.81
C LEU A 22 -24.72 -19.60 -18.78
N LEU A 23 -25.21 -19.55 -20.01
CA LEU A 23 -24.88 -20.57 -21.01
C LEU A 23 -23.60 -20.18 -21.76
N PRO A 24 -22.59 -21.07 -21.79
CA PRO A 24 -21.40 -20.80 -22.57
C PRO A 24 -21.73 -20.61 -24.04
N PRO A 25 -21.02 -19.73 -24.77
CA PRO A 25 -21.18 -19.57 -26.22
C PRO A 25 -21.05 -20.91 -26.95
N ASP A 26 -21.82 -21.14 -27.96
CA ASP A 26 -21.81 -22.41 -28.72
C ASP A 26 -20.41 -22.77 -29.27
N ALA A 27 -19.59 -21.77 -29.55
CA ALA A 27 -18.21 -21.97 -29.99
C ALA A 27 -17.36 -22.70 -28.93
N GLU A 28 -17.59 -22.49 -27.66
CA GLU A 28 -16.85 -23.12 -26.54
C GLU A 28 -17.14 -24.61 -26.42
N LYS A 29 -18.23 -25.10 -26.97
CA LYS A 29 -18.57 -26.51 -27.00
C LYS A 29 -17.66 -27.32 -27.91
N THR A 30 -16.82 -26.68 -28.70
CA THR A 30 -15.97 -27.34 -29.70
C THR A 30 -14.50 -27.37 -29.22
N PRO A 31 -13.79 -28.51 -29.39
CA PRO A 31 -12.34 -28.58 -29.10
C PRO A 31 -11.52 -27.56 -29.91
N GLY A 32 -11.95 -27.21 -31.09
CA GLY A 32 -11.27 -26.23 -31.97
C GLY A 32 -11.17 -24.84 -31.35
N TYR A 33 -12.17 -24.39 -30.59
CA TYR A 33 -12.16 -23.13 -29.89
C TYR A 33 -11.01 -23.10 -28.83
N TRP A 34 -10.96 -24.12 -28.00
CA TRP A 34 -9.96 -24.23 -26.93
C TRP A 34 -8.54 -24.42 -27.47
N ASN A 35 -8.36 -25.25 -28.49
CA ASN A 35 -7.08 -25.45 -29.15
C ASN A 35 -6.55 -24.16 -29.80
N LYS A 36 -7.42 -23.35 -30.40
CA LYS A 36 -7.05 -22.03 -30.92
C LYS A 36 -6.66 -21.06 -29.81
N GLY A 37 -7.37 -21.08 -28.68
CA GLY A 37 -7.03 -20.30 -27.46
C GLY A 37 -5.68 -20.69 -26.91
N ALA A 38 -5.45 -21.99 -26.71
CA ALA A 38 -4.18 -22.53 -26.20
C ALA A 38 -3.00 -22.19 -27.12
N ARG A 39 -3.17 -22.28 -28.44
CA ARG A 39 -2.12 -21.89 -29.40
C ARG A 39 -1.75 -20.40 -29.26
N ARG A 40 -2.73 -19.50 -29.18
CA ARG A 40 -2.48 -18.06 -28.98
C ARG A 40 -1.75 -17.77 -27.67
N SER A 41 -2.15 -18.43 -26.59
CA SER A 41 -1.48 -18.29 -25.30
C SER A 41 -0.02 -18.76 -25.36
N LEU A 42 0.23 -19.88 -26.03
CA LEU A 42 1.59 -20.39 -26.23
C LEU A 42 2.44 -19.43 -27.10
N GLU A 43 1.90 -18.97 -28.21
CA GLU A 43 2.57 -18.01 -29.10
C GLU A 43 2.93 -16.71 -28.35
N SER A 44 2.00 -16.19 -27.53
CA SER A 44 2.25 -15.02 -26.67
C SER A 44 3.35 -15.26 -25.64
N ALA A 45 3.35 -16.44 -25.00
CA ALA A 45 4.37 -16.81 -24.03
C ALA A 45 5.77 -16.98 -24.66
N LEU A 46 5.84 -17.58 -25.86
CA LEU A 46 7.09 -17.73 -26.60
C LEU A 46 7.64 -16.41 -27.16
N ALA A 47 6.75 -15.44 -27.45
CA ALA A 47 7.12 -14.12 -27.90
C ALA A 47 7.64 -13.22 -26.76
N LEU A 48 7.43 -13.61 -25.49
CA LEU A 48 7.86 -12.85 -24.34
C LEU A 48 9.39 -12.87 -24.21
N GLN A 49 10.01 -11.72 -24.42
CA GLN A 49 11.44 -11.56 -24.29
C GLN A 49 11.77 -10.71 -23.04
N PRO A 50 12.61 -11.18 -22.12
CA PRO A 50 13.08 -10.37 -21.00
C PRO A 50 13.81 -9.13 -21.50
N THR A 51 13.46 -7.97 -20.96
CA THR A 51 14.11 -6.69 -21.27
C THR A 51 15.15 -6.38 -20.21
N ALA A 52 16.43 -6.28 -20.58
CA ALA A 52 17.51 -5.92 -19.66
C ALA A 52 17.70 -4.39 -19.53
N GLN A 53 16.83 -3.58 -20.09
CA GLN A 53 16.89 -2.13 -20.02
C GLN A 53 16.47 -1.61 -18.63
N ARG A 54 17.09 -0.50 -18.21
CA ARG A 54 16.70 0.16 -16.96
C ARG A 54 15.38 0.92 -17.13
N ALA A 55 14.44 0.68 -16.24
CA ALA A 55 13.18 1.44 -16.21
C ALA A 55 13.47 2.91 -15.82
N LYS A 56 12.84 3.86 -16.52
CA LYS A 56 12.88 5.28 -16.18
C LYS A 56 11.98 5.58 -14.98
N ASN A 57 10.80 4.98 -14.94
CA ASN A 57 9.77 5.16 -13.92
C ASN A 57 9.34 3.81 -13.36
N ILE A 58 8.97 3.79 -12.09
CA ILE A 58 8.44 2.61 -11.41
C ILE A 58 7.17 3.02 -10.68
N ILE A 59 6.07 2.30 -10.92
CA ILE A 59 4.81 2.46 -10.20
C ILE A 59 4.51 1.12 -9.53
N LEU A 60 4.43 1.13 -8.20
CA LEU A 60 4.08 -0.04 -7.41
C LEU A 60 2.63 0.10 -6.91
N PHE A 61 1.75 -0.79 -7.37
CA PHE A 61 0.40 -0.94 -6.83
C PHE A 61 0.42 -2.01 -5.74
N MET A 62 0.10 -1.62 -4.51
CA MET A 62 0.10 -2.51 -3.35
C MET A 62 -1.33 -2.73 -2.86
N GLY A 63 -1.85 -3.94 -3.03
CA GLY A 63 -3.14 -4.37 -2.47
C GLY A 63 -2.92 -4.95 -1.08
N ASP A 64 -3.21 -4.18 -0.03
CA ASP A 64 -3.04 -4.60 1.35
C ASP A 64 -4.12 -5.63 1.73
N GLY A 65 -3.69 -6.83 2.13
CA GLY A 65 -4.56 -7.96 2.40
C GLY A 65 -5.26 -8.55 1.17
N MET A 66 -4.90 -8.12 -0.05
CA MET A 66 -5.51 -8.60 -1.30
C MET A 66 -5.00 -10.00 -1.65
N GLY A 67 -5.82 -11.00 -1.41
CA GLY A 67 -5.55 -12.39 -1.79
C GLY A 67 -6.21 -12.80 -3.11
N LEU A 68 -5.98 -14.04 -3.54
CA LEU A 68 -6.58 -14.63 -4.75
C LEU A 68 -8.13 -14.57 -4.75
N PRO A 69 -8.84 -14.80 -3.61
CA PRO A 69 -10.28 -14.65 -3.58
C PRO A 69 -10.77 -13.25 -3.90
N THR A 70 -10.04 -12.21 -3.45
CA THR A 70 -10.36 -10.80 -3.77
C THR A 70 -10.21 -10.52 -5.25
N MET A 71 -9.16 -11.04 -5.89
CA MET A 71 -8.95 -10.91 -7.35
C MET A 71 -10.07 -11.60 -8.12
N SER A 72 -10.44 -12.81 -7.73
CA SER A 72 -11.54 -13.56 -8.38
C SER A 72 -12.88 -12.84 -8.24
N ALA A 73 -13.20 -12.34 -7.05
CA ALA A 73 -14.41 -11.55 -6.80
C ALA A 73 -14.43 -10.26 -7.64
N ALA A 74 -13.31 -9.55 -7.71
CA ALA A 74 -13.19 -8.32 -8.50
C ALA A 74 -13.36 -8.58 -10.00
N ARG A 75 -12.79 -9.67 -10.52
CA ARG A 75 -12.94 -10.09 -11.93
C ARG A 75 -14.40 -10.36 -12.27
N ILE A 76 -15.06 -11.21 -11.48
CA ILE A 76 -16.47 -11.56 -11.66
C ILE A 76 -17.32 -10.31 -11.57
N TYR A 77 -17.14 -9.48 -10.55
CA TYR A 77 -17.91 -8.25 -10.38
C TYR A 77 -17.73 -7.27 -11.55
N LYS A 78 -16.49 -7.10 -12.04
CA LYS A 78 -16.23 -6.29 -13.24
C LYS A 78 -17.00 -6.75 -14.45
N GLY A 79 -17.03 -8.07 -14.71
CA GLY A 79 -17.78 -8.63 -15.84
C GLY A 79 -19.29 -8.54 -15.67
N GLN A 80 -19.79 -8.70 -14.44
CA GLN A 80 -21.22 -8.51 -14.13
C GLN A 80 -21.67 -7.06 -14.33
N LEU A 81 -20.85 -6.09 -13.94
CA LEU A 81 -21.12 -4.66 -14.23
C LEU A 81 -21.19 -4.37 -15.73
N ALA A 82 -20.49 -5.14 -16.55
CA ALA A 82 -20.54 -5.06 -18.00
C ALA A 82 -21.68 -5.89 -18.63
N GLY A 83 -22.55 -6.52 -17.82
CA GLY A 83 -23.69 -7.31 -18.27
C GLY A 83 -23.41 -8.76 -18.60
N GLY A 84 -22.21 -9.28 -18.30
CA GLY A 84 -21.84 -10.69 -18.48
C GLY A 84 -21.99 -11.52 -17.19
N SER A 85 -21.63 -12.81 -17.25
CA SER A 85 -21.54 -13.71 -16.10
C SER A 85 -20.33 -13.39 -15.20
N GLY A 86 -19.24 -12.92 -15.80
CA GLY A 86 -18.10 -12.32 -15.10
C GLY A 86 -16.82 -13.14 -15.10
N GLU A 87 -16.90 -14.45 -15.26
CA GLU A 87 -15.74 -15.36 -15.20
C GLU A 87 -14.70 -15.09 -16.30
N GLU A 88 -15.15 -14.71 -17.50
CA GLU A 88 -14.28 -14.40 -18.64
C GLU A 88 -13.77 -12.94 -18.65
N SER A 89 -14.16 -12.13 -17.68
CA SER A 89 -13.63 -10.79 -17.52
C SER A 89 -12.16 -10.83 -17.10
N VAL A 90 -11.38 -9.83 -17.51
CA VAL A 90 -9.95 -9.76 -17.23
C VAL A 90 -9.62 -8.48 -16.49
N LEU A 91 -8.91 -8.56 -15.36
CA LEU A 91 -8.36 -7.41 -14.66
C LEU A 91 -7.05 -6.95 -15.32
N ALA A 92 -6.74 -5.66 -15.22
CA ALA A 92 -5.51 -5.11 -15.79
C ALA A 92 -4.25 -5.83 -15.27
N MET A 93 -4.22 -6.20 -13.99
CA MET A 93 -3.08 -6.92 -13.40
C MET A 93 -2.92 -8.35 -13.95
N GLU A 94 -3.97 -8.97 -14.48
CA GLU A 94 -3.93 -10.30 -15.06
C GLU A 94 -3.33 -10.29 -16.48
N THR A 95 -3.19 -9.10 -17.08
CA THR A 95 -2.53 -8.92 -18.39
C THR A 95 -1.03 -8.67 -18.27
N PHE A 96 -0.48 -8.59 -17.05
CA PHE A 96 0.95 -8.35 -16.85
C PHE A 96 1.78 -9.55 -17.31
N PRO A 97 2.92 -9.32 -17.99
CA PRO A 97 3.69 -10.39 -18.60
C PRO A 97 4.40 -11.30 -17.60
N HIS A 98 4.61 -10.83 -16.37
CA HIS A 98 5.36 -11.57 -15.35
C HIS A 98 4.52 -11.71 -14.08
N ILE A 99 4.47 -12.94 -13.56
CA ILE A 99 3.76 -13.29 -12.33
C ILE A 99 4.74 -13.99 -11.39
N ALA A 100 4.67 -13.67 -10.10
CA ALA A 100 5.41 -14.36 -9.06
C ALA A 100 4.51 -14.57 -7.83
N LEU A 101 4.78 -15.63 -7.06
CA LEU A 101 4.12 -15.88 -5.80
C LEU A 101 4.92 -15.24 -4.65
N ALA A 102 4.20 -14.66 -3.67
CA ALA A 102 4.80 -14.17 -2.44
C ALA A 102 4.63 -15.22 -1.33
N LYS A 103 5.73 -15.60 -0.67
CA LYS A 103 5.68 -16.48 0.51
C LYS A 103 5.29 -15.67 1.73
N VAL A 104 4.04 -15.81 2.15
CA VAL A 104 3.46 -15.10 3.31
C VAL A 104 3.58 -15.93 4.58
N SER A 105 3.77 -17.24 4.47
CA SER A 105 3.98 -18.15 5.60
C SER A 105 5.06 -19.18 5.29
N GLY A 106 5.84 -19.55 6.28
CA GLY A 106 6.71 -20.71 6.18
C GLY A 106 7.94 -20.63 7.07
N GLN A 107 7.90 -21.29 8.22
CA GLN A 107 9.12 -21.85 8.80
C GLN A 107 9.33 -23.22 8.15
N TYR A 108 10.34 -23.33 7.34
CA TYR A 108 11.02 -24.59 7.12
C TYR A 108 12.42 -24.48 7.73
N TRP A 109 12.57 -24.98 8.92
CA TRP A 109 13.85 -25.40 9.46
C TRP A 109 14.33 -26.56 8.57
N GLY A 110 15.35 -26.32 7.77
CA GLY A 110 16.03 -27.39 7.08
C GLY A 110 16.18 -27.34 5.57
N VAL A 111 15.93 -26.21 4.90
CA VAL A 111 16.41 -26.04 3.52
C VAL A 111 17.56 -25.05 3.55
N ALA A 112 18.75 -25.59 3.36
CA ALA A 112 19.98 -24.83 3.17
C ALA A 112 19.71 -23.66 2.21
N LEU A 113 20.15 -22.48 2.60
CA LEU A 113 20.34 -21.33 1.72
C LEU A 113 21.32 -21.78 0.61
N LEU A 114 20.80 -22.31 -0.48
CA LEU A 114 21.59 -22.36 -1.70
C LEU A 114 21.80 -20.93 -2.13
N PRO A 115 23.03 -20.49 -2.39
CA PRO A 115 23.31 -19.16 -2.89
C PRO A 115 22.53 -18.95 -4.17
N LEU A 116 21.92 -17.76 -4.30
CA LEU A 116 21.12 -17.33 -5.46
C LEU A 116 21.86 -17.39 -6.82
N SER A 117 23.12 -17.84 -6.82
CA SER A 117 23.99 -17.90 -7.99
C SER A 117 23.90 -19.19 -8.82
N GLU A 118 23.22 -20.25 -8.34
CA GLU A 118 23.35 -21.56 -8.97
C GLU A 118 22.07 -22.25 -9.45
N SER A 119 20.90 -21.58 -9.43
CA SER A 119 19.69 -22.17 -10.00
C SER A 119 18.96 -21.21 -10.95
N PRO A 120 19.01 -21.45 -12.26
CA PRO A 120 18.34 -20.63 -13.25
C PRO A 120 16.79 -20.81 -13.28
N LEU A 121 16.22 -21.62 -12.37
CA LEU A 121 14.80 -22.00 -12.37
C LEU A 121 14.09 -21.81 -11.04
N THR A 122 14.65 -21.06 -10.09
CA THR A 122 13.86 -20.70 -8.90
C THR A 122 12.86 -19.63 -9.29
N PRO A 123 11.54 -19.91 -9.24
CA PRO A 123 10.55 -18.87 -9.47
C PRO A 123 10.79 -17.74 -8.47
N LEU A 124 10.82 -16.51 -8.95
CA LEU A 124 10.93 -15.30 -8.13
C LEU A 124 9.83 -15.34 -7.06
N CYS A 125 10.17 -15.78 -5.87
CA CYS A 125 9.24 -15.88 -4.76
C CYS A 125 9.62 -14.83 -3.72
N PHE A 126 8.81 -13.78 -3.62
CA PHE A 126 9.01 -12.76 -2.59
C PHE A 126 8.71 -13.36 -1.21
N GLN A 127 9.71 -13.35 -0.34
CA GLN A 127 9.57 -13.83 1.02
C GLN A 127 9.13 -12.67 1.92
N THR A 128 7.83 -12.57 2.19
CA THR A 128 7.24 -11.44 2.92
C THR A 128 6.87 -11.76 4.38
N TYR A 129 7.02 -12.99 4.84
CA TYR A 129 6.90 -13.31 6.27
C TYR A 129 7.93 -12.54 7.11
N THR A 130 7.58 -12.18 8.35
CA THR A 130 8.49 -11.46 9.26
C THR A 130 9.47 -12.42 9.94
N ILE A 131 10.52 -11.88 10.56
CA ILE A 131 11.53 -12.70 11.24
C ILE A 131 10.93 -13.46 12.43
N ASP A 132 9.99 -12.82 13.11
CA ASP A 132 9.39 -13.30 14.35
C ASP A 132 7.98 -13.88 14.21
N ARG A 133 7.37 -13.88 13.00
CA ARG A 133 6.01 -14.37 12.75
C ARG A 133 5.89 -15.09 11.40
N GLN A 134 5.17 -16.20 11.38
CA GLN A 134 4.80 -16.90 10.15
C GLN A 134 3.83 -16.08 9.30
N VAL A 135 2.79 -15.51 9.93
CA VAL A 135 1.84 -14.63 9.29
C VAL A 135 2.27 -13.21 9.58
N PRO A 136 2.74 -12.47 8.57
CA PRO A 136 3.21 -11.12 8.74
C PRO A 136 2.04 -10.13 8.84
N ASP A 137 2.33 -8.96 9.36
CA ASP A 137 1.45 -7.79 9.25
C ASP A 137 1.91 -6.86 8.12
N SER A 138 1.10 -5.86 7.79
CA SER A 138 1.40 -4.90 6.72
C SER A 138 2.67 -4.07 6.97
N ALA A 139 3.12 -3.92 8.22
CA ALA A 139 4.36 -3.20 8.53
C ALA A 139 5.59 -4.02 8.11
N GLY A 140 5.65 -5.28 8.51
CA GLY A 140 6.74 -6.18 8.12
C GLY A 140 6.77 -6.45 6.62
N THR A 141 5.61 -6.69 5.98
CA THR A 141 5.53 -6.89 4.54
C THR A 141 5.87 -5.63 3.77
N GLY A 142 5.36 -4.46 4.20
CA GLY A 142 5.69 -3.17 3.60
C GLY A 142 7.18 -2.88 3.65
N THR A 143 7.85 -3.14 4.78
CA THR A 143 9.30 -3.03 4.90
C THR A 143 10.03 -3.98 3.95
N ALA A 144 9.57 -5.23 3.81
CA ALA A 144 10.17 -6.18 2.89
C ALA A 144 10.04 -5.73 1.42
N TYR A 145 8.87 -5.26 1.00
CA TYR A 145 8.66 -4.80 -0.39
C TYR A 145 9.41 -3.51 -0.71
N LEU A 146 9.41 -2.56 0.21
CA LEU A 146 9.90 -1.21 -0.07
C LEU A 146 11.38 -1.01 0.29
N CYS A 147 11.89 -1.76 1.27
CA CYS A 147 13.28 -1.63 1.71
C CYS A 147 14.14 -2.84 1.31
N GLY A 148 13.53 -3.95 0.85
CA GLY A 148 14.27 -5.17 0.52
C GLY A 148 14.84 -5.91 1.73
N VAL A 149 14.35 -5.61 2.93
CA VAL A 149 14.86 -6.14 4.21
C VAL A 149 13.73 -6.75 5.01
N LYS A 150 13.94 -7.95 5.58
CA LYS A 150 13.00 -8.54 6.53
C LYS A 150 13.03 -7.81 7.86
N ALA A 151 11.84 -7.50 8.34
CA ALA A 151 11.62 -6.84 9.63
C ALA A 151 10.91 -7.80 10.61
N ASN A 152 10.86 -7.43 11.87
CA ASN A 152 9.93 -8.03 12.82
C ASN A 152 8.52 -7.45 12.65
N ALA A 153 7.52 -8.19 13.10
CA ALA A 153 6.13 -7.78 12.98
C ALA A 153 5.86 -6.44 13.66
N LYS A 154 4.94 -5.65 13.08
CA LYS A 154 4.47 -4.35 13.58
C LYS A 154 5.53 -3.23 13.59
N MET A 155 6.68 -3.41 12.96
CA MET A 155 7.72 -2.39 12.84
C MET A 155 7.87 -1.91 11.39
N LEU A 156 8.26 -0.66 11.22
CA LEU A 156 8.35 0.03 9.92
C LEU A 156 9.80 0.44 9.65
N GLY A 157 10.32 0.11 8.45
CA GLY A 157 11.61 0.61 7.98
C GLY A 157 12.79 0.28 8.89
N LEU A 158 12.75 -0.84 9.60
CA LEU A 158 13.78 -1.28 10.54
C LEU A 158 14.22 -2.70 10.24
N SER A 159 15.50 -2.99 10.51
CA SER A 159 16.02 -4.35 10.43
C SER A 159 15.50 -5.24 11.56
N GLY A 160 15.74 -6.55 11.46
CA GLY A 160 15.33 -7.53 12.47
C GLY A 160 16.01 -7.40 13.82
N ALA A 161 17.05 -6.59 13.96
CA ALA A 161 17.69 -6.32 15.24
C ALA A 161 16.91 -5.34 16.13
N ALA A 162 15.97 -4.58 15.56
CA ALA A 162 15.09 -3.70 16.33
C ALA A 162 14.06 -4.53 17.13
N VAL A 163 13.63 -4.00 18.27
CA VAL A 163 12.70 -4.67 19.20
C VAL A 163 11.40 -3.87 19.31
N TYR A 164 10.27 -4.52 19.10
CA TYR A 164 8.96 -3.90 19.15
C TYR A 164 8.74 -3.09 20.44
N GLY A 165 8.33 -1.83 20.27
CA GLY A 165 8.04 -0.92 21.37
C GLY A 165 9.28 -0.37 22.12
N LYS A 166 10.50 -0.78 21.76
CA LYS A 166 11.74 -0.33 22.39
C LYS A 166 12.41 0.75 21.53
N CYS A 167 12.09 2.02 21.79
CA CYS A 167 12.54 3.19 21.04
C CYS A 167 14.05 3.17 20.73
N ARG A 168 14.89 2.92 21.74
CA ARG A 168 16.35 2.97 21.59
C ARG A 168 16.90 1.98 20.55
N THR A 169 16.15 0.94 20.25
CA THR A 169 16.54 -0.04 19.22
C THR A 169 16.19 0.42 17.79
N THR A 170 15.58 1.59 17.61
CA THR A 170 15.42 2.21 16.31
C THR A 170 16.76 2.65 15.74
N PHE A 171 17.56 3.30 16.58
CA PHE A 171 18.81 3.95 16.17
C PHE A 171 19.86 2.93 15.74
N GLY A 172 20.35 3.09 14.50
CA GLY A 172 21.31 2.19 13.87
C GLY A 172 20.71 0.93 13.24
N ASN A 173 19.36 0.80 13.27
CA ASN A 173 18.62 -0.29 12.63
C ASN A 173 17.68 0.18 11.53
N GLU A 174 17.75 1.46 11.15
CA GLU A 174 16.98 2.04 10.06
C GLU A 174 17.41 1.43 8.73
N VAL A 175 16.44 1.20 7.84
CA VAL A 175 16.67 0.68 6.49
C VAL A 175 16.03 1.58 5.45
N ASP A 176 16.81 1.95 4.43
CA ASP A 176 16.35 2.85 3.37
C ASP A 176 15.35 2.18 2.44
N SER A 177 14.26 2.86 2.17
CA SER A 177 13.29 2.45 1.17
C SER A 177 13.75 2.75 -0.26
N ILE A 178 13.13 2.05 -1.23
CA ILE A 178 13.33 2.37 -2.66
C ILE A 178 12.90 3.81 -2.98
N LEU A 179 11.89 4.34 -2.28
CA LEU A 179 11.42 5.72 -2.41
C LEU A 179 12.53 6.71 -2.00
N HIS A 180 13.12 6.49 -0.83
CA HIS A 180 14.23 7.33 -0.35
C HIS A 180 15.44 7.27 -1.30
N ARG A 181 15.84 6.08 -1.71
CA ARG A 181 16.95 5.88 -2.67
C ARG A 181 16.68 6.53 -4.03
N ALA A 182 15.44 6.44 -4.54
CA ALA A 182 15.05 7.08 -5.78
C ALA A 182 15.13 8.62 -5.67
N ARG A 183 14.70 9.17 -4.53
CA ARG A 183 14.82 10.61 -4.26
C ARG A 183 16.27 11.08 -4.23
N LEU A 184 17.15 10.34 -3.55
CA LEU A 184 18.59 10.62 -3.54
C LEU A 184 19.23 10.54 -4.93
N ALA A 185 18.68 9.69 -5.81
CA ALA A 185 19.09 9.60 -7.22
C ALA A 185 18.46 10.69 -8.13
N GLY A 186 17.84 11.73 -7.54
CA GLY A 186 17.28 12.87 -8.26
C GLY A 186 15.92 12.61 -8.92
N LYS A 187 15.22 11.53 -8.57
CA LYS A 187 13.88 11.22 -9.10
C LYS A 187 12.79 11.87 -8.26
N SER A 188 11.67 12.21 -8.91
CA SER A 188 10.44 12.54 -8.21
C SER A 188 9.84 11.27 -7.60
N VAL A 189 9.28 11.40 -6.40
CA VAL A 189 8.69 10.27 -5.66
C VAL A 189 7.33 10.65 -5.08
N GLY A 190 6.43 9.67 -4.97
CA GLY A 190 5.07 9.91 -4.49
C GLY A 190 4.48 8.72 -3.75
N ILE A 191 3.53 9.03 -2.88
CA ILE A 191 2.71 8.07 -2.14
C ILE A 191 1.25 8.44 -2.35
N VAL A 192 0.45 7.49 -2.83
CA VAL A 192 -1.01 7.62 -2.96
C VAL A 192 -1.64 6.40 -2.29
N THR A 193 -2.57 6.62 -1.37
CA THR A 193 -3.17 5.53 -0.60
C THR A 193 -4.64 5.80 -0.27
N THR A 194 -5.43 4.76 -0.17
CA THR A 194 -6.81 4.82 0.36
C THR A 194 -6.84 4.73 1.89
N THR A 195 -5.68 4.49 2.53
CA THR A 195 -5.55 4.47 3.99
C THR A 195 -5.12 5.84 4.52
N ARG A 196 -4.85 5.93 5.85
CA ARG A 196 -4.08 7.04 6.41
C ARG A 196 -2.66 7.00 5.83
N VAL A 197 -2.07 8.15 5.51
CA VAL A 197 -0.68 8.20 5.05
C VAL A 197 0.31 7.69 6.10
N GLN A 198 -0.07 7.69 7.38
CA GLN A 198 0.67 7.13 8.50
C GLN A 198 0.43 5.64 8.72
N HIS A 199 -0.47 4.99 7.94
CA HIS A 199 -0.70 3.55 8.06
C HIS A 199 0.54 2.74 7.63
N ALA A 200 0.57 1.46 7.99
CA ALA A 200 1.76 0.64 7.83
C ALA A 200 2.25 0.51 6.38
N SER A 201 1.34 0.30 5.42
CA SER A 201 1.70 0.10 4.02
C SER A 201 2.39 1.32 3.41
N PRO A 202 1.84 2.56 3.49
CA PRO A 202 2.55 3.75 3.03
C PRO A 202 3.68 4.15 3.98
N GLY A 203 3.53 3.96 5.29
CA GLY A 203 4.53 4.34 6.30
C GLY A 203 5.88 3.65 6.13
N ALA A 204 5.89 2.40 5.65
CA ALA A 204 7.12 1.67 5.38
C ALA A 204 7.98 2.31 4.27
N ALA A 205 7.43 3.23 3.48
CA ALA A 205 8.17 3.94 2.44
C ALA A 205 9.07 5.06 2.97
N TYR A 206 8.81 5.58 4.19
CA TYR A 206 9.50 6.78 4.68
C TYR A 206 9.79 6.79 6.19
N ALA A 207 9.15 5.90 6.98
CA ALA A 207 9.25 5.93 8.42
C ALA A 207 10.08 4.76 8.98
N HIS A 208 10.80 5.05 10.08
CA HIS A 208 11.52 4.10 10.89
C HIS A 208 10.89 4.10 12.28
N SER A 209 10.10 3.06 12.59
CA SER A 209 9.36 3.01 13.85
C SER A 209 9.27 1.60 14.40
N VAL A 210 9.57 1.43 15.69
CA VAL A 210 9.38 0.18 16.42
C VAL A 210 7.91 -0.13 16.72
N SER A 211 6.98 0.73 16.28
CA SER A 211 5.55 0.46 16.38
C SER A 211 4.78 1.16 15.25
N ARG A 212 4.05 0.39 14.46
CA ARG A 212 3.15 0.89 13.42
C ARG A 212 2.00 1.77 13.93
N SER A 213 1.76 1.75 15.24
CA SER A 213 0.68 2.50 15.88
C SER A 213 1.11 3.90 16.37
N TRP A 214 2.36 4.28 16.21
CA TRP A 214 2.86 5.60 16.62
C TRP A 214 2.57 6.66 15.54
N TYR A 215 1.27 6.85 15.22
CA TYR A 215 0.82 7.73 14.15
C TYR A 215 1.18 9.20 14.39
N ALA A 216 0.97 9.69 15.62
CA ALA A 216 1.33 11.01 16.11
C ALA A 216 1.98 10.89 17.49
N ASP A 217 2.56 11.97 17.99
CA ASP A 217 3.12 12.05 19.33
C ASP A 217 2.13 11.63 20.43
N ALA A 218 0.85 11.90 20.21
CA ALA A 218 -0.24 11.50 21.11
C ALA A 218 -0.40 9.99 21.26
N ASN A 219 0.06 9.21 20.27
CA ASN A 219 -0.01 7.74 20.25
C ASN A 219 1.27 7.07 20.77
N MET A 220 2.27 7.85 21.13
CA MET A 220 3.55 7.36 21.61
C MET A 220 3.61 7.30 23.15
N PRO A 221 4.29 6.28 23.72
CA PRO A 221 4.63 6.28 25.12
C PRO A 221 5.52 7.49 25.47
N LYS A 222 5.30 8.08 26.64
CA LYS A 222 6.13 9.22 27.13
C LYS A 222 7.62 8.89 27.18
N GLU A 223 7.96 7.63 27.47
CA GLU A 223 9.33 7.14 27.48
C GLU A 223 9.95 7.21 26.08
N ALA A 224 9.24 6.74 25.05
CA ALA A 224 9.72 6.79 23.67
C ALA A 224 9.97 8.23 23.19
N LEU A 225 9.11 9.17 23.56
CA LEU A 225 9.31 10.59 23.25
C LEU A 225 10.56 11.14 23.94
N ARG A 226 10.79 10.80 25.23
CA ARG A 226 12.00 11.19 25.96
C ARG A 226 13.27 10.56 25.40
N ASP A 227 13.18 9.33 24.90
CA ASP A 227 14.29 8.63 24.27
C ASP A 227 14.60 9.14 22.84
N GLY A 228 13.82 10.10 22.32
CA GLY A 228 14.10 10.79 21.05
C GLY A 228 13.41 10.20 19.82
N CYS A 229 12.60 9.13 19.95
CA CYS A 229 11.83 8.61 18.84
C CYS A 229 10.81 9.62 18.32
N LYS A 230 10.56 9.57 17.03
CA LYS A 230 9.59 10.41 16.32
C LYS A 230 8.40 9.60 15.86
N ASP A 231 7.22 10.22 15.90
CA ASP A 231 6.01 9.63 15.33
C ASP A 231 6.06 9.55 13.81
N ILE A 232 5.17 8.73 13.23
CA ILE A 232 5.14 8.46 11.79
C ILE A 232 4.76 9.72 11.00
N ALA A 233 3.82 10.55 11.51
CA ALA A 233 3.43 11.79 10.85
C ALA A 233 4.60 12.81 10.82
N TYR A 234 5.36 12.92 11.90
CA TYR A 234 6.57 13.73 11.93
C TYR A 234 7.58 13.26 10.86
N GLN A 235 7.79 11.96 10.76
CA GLN A 235 8.75 11.38 9.82
C GLN A 235 8.33 11.56 8.36
N LEU A 236 7.02 11.60 8.06
CA LEU A 236 6.50 11.86 6.71
C LEU A 236 7.01 13.17 6.13
N VAL A 237 7.09 14.20 6.95
CA VAL A 237 7.48 15.55 6.49
C VAL A 237 8.96 15.86 6.65
N HIS A 238 9.74 14.97 7.30
CA HIS A 238 11.14 15.23 7.61
C HIS A 238 12.13 14.21 7.00
N ASN A 239 11.78 12.92 6.88
CA ASN A 239 12.76 11.91 6.49
C ASN A 239 13.07 11.90 4.99
N THR A 240 12.06 12.05 4.15
CA THR A 240 12.23 12.01 2.69
C THR A 240 11.46 13.16 2.06
N ASP A 241 12.10 13.83 1.11
CA ASP A 241 11.46 14.90 0.34
C ASP A 241 10.52 14.32 -0.73
N ILE A 242 9.27 14.06 -0.35
CA ILE A 242 8.25 13.42 -1.19
C ILE A 242 7.49 14.47 -1.97
N ASN A 243 7.41 14.32 -3.30
CA ASN A 243 6.76 15.29 -4.19
C ASN A 243 5.23 15.20 -4.14
N VAL A 244 4.68 13.97 -4.02
CA VAL A 244 3.22 13.77 -3.97
C VAL A 244 2.86 12.88 -2.78
N ILE A 245 1.98 13.38 -1.92
CA ILE A 245 1.48 12.67 -0.73
C ILE A 245 -0.05 12.79 -0.73
N LEU A 246 -0.76 11.70 -1.07
CA LEU A 246 -2.23 11.69 -1.09
C LEU A 246 -2.76 10.53 -0.25
N GLY A 247 -3.69 10.82 0.68
CA GLY A 247 -4.33 9.81 1.52
C GLY A 247 -5.05 10.40 2.72
N GLY A 248 -5.54 9.55 3.60
CA GLY A 248 -6.20 9.95 4.85
C GLY A 248 -5.22 10.30 5.97
N GLY A 249 -5.74 10.57 7.17
CA GLY A 249 -4.92 10.74 8.38
C GLY A 249 -4.61 12.17 8.77
N ARG A 250 -5.37 13.17 8.26
CA ARG A 250 -5.20 14.59 8.58
C ARG A 250 -5.14 14.87 10.09
N MET A 251 -5.97 14.17 10.88
CA MET A 251 -6.00 14.32 12.33
C MET A 251 -4.65 14.09 13.03
N TYR A 252 -3.75 13.30 12.45
CA TYR A 252 -2.40 13.04 13.00
C TYR A 252 -1.38 14.11 12.59
N MET A 253 -1.76 14.99 11.65
CA MET A 253 -0.91 16.06 11.14
C MET A 253 -1.15 17.39 11.87
N THR A 254 -2.31 17.56 12.53
CA THR A 254 -2.79 18.83 13.08
C THR A 254 -2.82 18.82 14.61
N PRO A 255 -2.68 20.00 15.28
CA PRO A 255 -2.70 20.13 16.70
C PRO A 255 -3.99 19.59 17.33
N LYS A 256 -3.89 19.12 18.58
CA LYS A 256 -5.04 18.67 19.35
C LYS A 256 -6.12 19.74 19.40
N TRP A 257 -7.36 19.33 19.13
CA TRP A 257 -8.57 20.18 19.09
C TRP A 257 -8.67 21.10 17.86
N SER A 258 -7.74 21.09 16.93
CA SER A 258 -7.94 21.78 15.66
C SER A 258 -9.12 21.14 14.92
N PRO A 259 -10.19 21.88 14.56
CA PRO A 259 -11.31 21.33 13.81
C PRO A 259 -10.89 20.79 12.45
N ASP A 260 -11.51 19.70 12.03
CA ASP A 260 -11.33 19.21 10.66
C ASP A 260 -12.12 20.11 9.68
N PRO A 261 -11.51 20.57 8.58
CA PRO A 261 -12.19 21.48 7.65
C PRO A 261 -13.38 20.85 6.91
N GLU A 262 -13.42 19.53 6.80
CA GLU A 262 -14.55 18.80 6.17
C GLU A 262 -15.64 18.44 7.18
N TYR A 263 -15.24 18.21 8.44
CA TYR A 263 -16.14 17.81 9.52
C TYR A 263 -15.97 18.71 10.75
N PRO A 264 -16.19 20.04 10.63
CA PRO A 264 -15.87 21.00 11.69
C PRO A 264 -16.68 20.79 12.98
N GLU A 265 -17.87 20.19 12.84
CA GLU A 265 -18.78 19.91 13.97
C GLU A 265 -18.56 18.53 14.61
N ASP A 266 -17.66 17.70 14.06
CA ASP A 266 -17.36 16.37 14.62
C ASP A 266 -16.02 16.38 15.38
N PRO A 267 -16.04 16.46 16.72
CA PRO A 267 -14.82 16.47 17.52
C PRO A 267 -13.96 15.20 17.38
N ALA A 268 -14.53 14.09 16.89
CA ALA A 268 -13.80 12.85 16.67
C ALA A 268 -12.81 12.96 15.50
N GLN A 269 -13.00 13.92 14.59
CA GLN A 269 -12.13 14.20 13.46
C GLN A 269 -11.09 15.26 13.77
N ASN A 270 -11.15 15.92 14.93
CA ASN A 270 -10.22 16.96 15.32
C ASN A 270 -8.77 16.46 15.36
N GLY A 271 -7.84 17.38 15.20
CA GLY A 271 -6.42 17.14 15.36
C GLY A 271 -6.06 16.46 16.69
N THR A 272 -5.02 15.65 16.69
CA THR A 272 -4.64 14.80 17.83
C THR A 272 -3.27 15.14 18.43
N ARG A 273 -2.42 15.91 17.74
CA ARG A 273 -1.04 16.19 18.17
C ARG A 273 -0.99 16.98 19.48
N LYS A 274 -0.23 16.46 20.42
CA LYS A 274 -0.03 17.10 21.75
C LYS A 274 1.14 18.08 21.78
N ASP A 275 2.06 17.96 20.83
CA ASP A 275 3.18 18.89 20.67
C ASP A 275 2.75 20.27 20.12
N GLY A 276 1.48 20.42 19.71
CA GLY A 276 0.93 21.66 19.18
C GLY A 276 1.41 22.02 17.77
N VAL A 277 2.12 21.12 17.10
CA VAL A 277 2.68 21.36 15.75
C VAL A 277 1.66 21.05 14.66
N ASP A 278 1.40 21.99 13.79
CA ASP A 278 0.74 21.77 12.52
C ASP A 278 1.80 21.34 11.47
N LEU A 279 1.82 20.03 11.18
CA LEU A 279 2.79 19.47 10.23
C LEU A 279 2.45 19.82 8.78
N ILE A 280 1.19 20.13 8.45
CA ILE A 280 0.79 20.57 7.12
C ILE A 280 1.33 21.99 6.87
N ALA A 281 1.08 22.91 7.80
CA ALA A 281 1.61 24.27 7.73
C ALA A 281 3.14 24.28 7.68
N LYS A 282 3.78 23.44 8.50
CA LYS A 282 5.23 23.30 8.51
C LYS A 282 5.77 22.76 7.18
N TRP A 283 5.12 21.77 6.59
CA TRP A 283 5.52 21.22 5.29
C TRP A 283 5.37 22.26 4.18
N LEU A 284 4.26 23.01 4.16
CA LEU A 284 4.02 24.10 3.20
C LEU A 284 5.08 25.19 3.30
N SER A 285 5.43 25.62 4.52
CA SER A 285 6.42 26.67 4.74
C SER A 285 7.85 26.27 4.36
N ALA A 286 8.14 24.96 4.40
CA ALA A 286 9.47 24.44 4.09
C ALA A 286 9.72 24.20 2.59
N LYS A 287 8.70 24.32 1.73
CA LYS A 287 8.78 23.91 0.32
C LYS A 287 8.23 24.98 -0.60
N GLN A 288 9.08 25.51 -1.46
CA GLN A 288 8.67 26.46 -2.50
C GLN A 288 7.82 25.73 -3.56
N GLY A 289 6.68 26.31 -3.95
CA GLY A 289 5.76 25.71 -4.91
C GLY A 289 4.97 24.53 -4.36
N ALA A 290 4.88 24.38 -3.03
CA ALA A 290 4.05 23.37 -2.42
C ALA A 290 2.58 23.78 -2.37
N ARG A 291 1.69 22.81 -2.54
CA ARG A 291 0.24 22.99 -2.42
C ARG A 291 -0.36 21.91 -1.53
N TYR A 292 -1.30 22.32 -0.68
CA TYR A 292 -2.13 21.42 0.11
C TYR A 292 -3.57 21.47 -0.37
N VAL A 293 -4.19 20.31 -0.55
CA VAL A 293 -5.59 20.13 -0.94
C VAL A 293 -6.24 19.09 -0.03
N TRP A 294 -7.56 19.19 0.18
CA TRP A 294 -8.27 18.23 1.05
C TRP A 294 -9.56 17.71 0.42
N ASP A 295 -10.00 18.31 -0.68
CA ASP A 295 -11.19 17.91 -1.42
C ASP A 295 -10.92 17.73 -2.92
N LYS A 296 -11.90 17.14 -3.63
CA LYS A 296 -11.81 16.93 -5.07
C LYS A 296 -11.66 18.22 -5.84
N LYS A 297 -12.36 19.27 -5.45
CA LYS A 297 -12.30 20.58 -6.15
C LYS A 297 -10.90 21.17 -6.07
N GLY A 298 -10.29 21.11 -4.90
CA GLY A 298 -8.91 21.55 -4.71
C GLY A 298 -7.92 20.74 -5.53
N LEU A 299 -8.12 19.41 -5.60
CA LEU A 299 -7.26 18.53 -6.40
C LEU A 299 -7.41 18.77 -7.89
N ASP A 300 -8.65 18.94 -8.40
CA ASP A 300 -8.92 19.22 -9.81
C ASP A 300 -8.36 20.58 -10.26
N ALA A 301 -8.16 21.51 -9.33
CA ALA A 301 -7.60 22.84 -9.58
C ALA A 301 -6.06 22.88 -9.48
N VAL A 302 -5.39 21.74 -9.34
CA VAL A 302 -3.92 21.66 -9.38
C VAL A 302 -3.45 21.67 -10.82
N GLU A 303 -2.61 22.66 -11.16
CA GLU A 303 -1.94 22.75 -12.46
C GLU A 303 -0.53 22.18 -12.33
N ASP A 304 -0.19 21.19 -13.15
CA ASP A 304 1.05 20.41 -13.06
C ASP A 304 2.31 21.28 -13.12
N ASP A 305 2.31 22.32 -13.97
CA ASP A 305 3.48 23.18 -14.20
C ASP A 305 3.75 24.15 -13.04
N SER A 306 2.78 24.36 -12.16
CA SER A 306 2.88 25.36 -11.08
C SER A 306 3.22 24.75 -9.71
N VAL A 307 3.12 23.42 -9.55
CA VAL A 307 3.22 22.72 -8.26
C VAL A 307 4.39 21.75 -8.25
N SER A 308 5.39 22.04 -7.42
CA SER A 308 6.55 21.15 -7.23
C SER A 308 6.28 20.01 -6.23
N HIS A 309 5.40 20.29 -5.26
CA HIS A 309 5.03 19.36 -4.19
C HIS A 309 3.54 19.46 -3.89
N LEU A 310 2.85 18.33 -3.87
CA LEU A 310 1.42 18.22 -3.60
C LEU A 310 1.17 17.35 -2.39
N MET A 311 0.42 17.87 -1.41
CA MET A 311 -0.12 17.07 -0.30
C MET A 311 -1.65 17.18 -0.29
N GLY A 312 -2.31 16.02 -0.15
CA GLY A 312 -3.76 15.94 -0.04
C GLY A 312 -4.20 14.89 0.97
#